data_7f3628b40021a2de5cdd0ef16ee796da
#
_entry.id   7f3628b40021a2de5cdd0ef16ee796da
#
_cell.length_a   1.000
_cell.length_b   1.000
_cell.length_c   1.000
_cell.angle_alpha   90.00
_cell.angle_beta   90.00
_cell.angle_gamma   90.00
#
_symmetry.space_group_name_H-M   'P 1'
#
loop_
_entity.id
_entity.type
_entity.pdbx_description
1 polymer ?
#
loop_
_entity_poly.entity_id
_entity_poly.type
_entity_poly.pdbx_seq_one_letter_code
_entity_poly.pdbx_strand_id
1 'polypeptide(L)'
;VSQQPQLTKKRKKKTLRYFEETEDKQSKKDTEAIVVVKPKIKTPKRLDRRKPRNLTEKPDKDGVVIVRPKMKAPKQNLERWKRRNFRDSDPYPGEAPIPKDRLDRYGHGAQKIKVPKRGLRGERLQQVKSRSIFAQKQAARAERLHDDEAGFLELDEAEKEARLSQTEIAAAVDVTSATKYFELQLSQFGPYGINYTRNGRHLLLGGQKGHVAAFDWQTKRLHCEFNAMETIHDVRWLHQETLFATAQKSGVYIYDNQGIELHALTGLDSVLSMEFLPHHFLLCTANSKGFLAYTDVTMGVKVAGICTGLGRLDVMCQNPSNAIVHLGHGWGTVTLWSPNVKEPLVKMLCHKSSVRSVAVDPTGMYMATSGVDRKLKVWDLRTYKTLANYQLSMGAGSLAFSQTGMLASATGSIVQTYKDVCREAIVTPYLSHLCRGTVREVQFCPFEDVLGAGHKSGFSSLIIPGAGEANMDAVEVNPMATKKQRQHAE
;
A
#
# COMPACT_ATOMS: atom_id res chain seq x y z
N VAL A 1 -68.73 8.20 1.90
CA VAL A 1 -68.35 7.92 3.28
C VAL A 1 -67.45 6.68 3.27
N SER A 2 -66.13 6.83 3.24
CA SER A 2 -65.17 5.76 3.39
C SER A 2 -64.07 6.18 4.36
N GLN A 3 -64.04 5.55 5.51
CA GLN A 3 -63.06 5.76 6.55
C GLN A 3 -61.70 5.13 6.13
N GLN A 4 -60.63 5.90 6.21
CA GLN A 4 -59.26 5.41 6.13
C GLN A 4 -58.77 4.89 7.51
N PRO A 5 -58.08 3.78 7.60
CA PRO A 5 -57.41 3.37 8.84
C PRO A 5 -56.08 4.08 9.04
N GLN A 6 -55.92 4.69 10.21
CA GLN A 6 -54.67 5.29 10.66
C GLN A 6 -53.61 4.21 10.96
N LEU A 7 -52.51 4.25 10.23
CA LEU A 7 -51.32 3.45 10.47
C LEU A 7 -50.46 4.10 11.57
N THR A 8 -50.48 3.52 12.73
CA THR A 8 -49.54 3.86 13.82
C THR A 8 -48.12 3.45 13.48
N LYS A 9 -47.27 4.40 13.17
CA LYS A 9 -45.82 4.19 12.98
C LYS A 9 -45.18 3.80 14.30
N LYS A 10 -44.83 2.51 14.48
CA LYS A 10 -43.92 2.07 15.52
C LYS A 10 -42.52 2.67 15.26
N ARG A 11 -42.09 3.60 16.10
CA ARG A 11 -40.72 4.11 16.11
C ARG A 11 -39.76 2.97 16.44
N LYS A 12 -38.92 2.55 15.48
CA LYS A 12 -37.75 1.70 15.73
C LYS A 12 -36.79 2.49 16.62
N LYS A 13 -36.47 1.97 17.80
CA LYS A 13 -35.40 2.50 18.66
C LYS A 13 -34.10 2.33 17.90
N LYS A 14 -33.44 3.45 17.51
CA LYS A 14 -32.07 3.43 17.01
C LYS A 14 -31.15 3.00 18.15
N THR A 15 -30.34 1.99 17.93
CA THR A 15 -29.21 1.65 18.81
C THR A 15 -28.18 2.76 18.68
N LEU A 16 -28.06 3.60 19.71
CA LEU A 16 -27.04 4.66 19.78
C LEU A 16 -25.65 4.02 19.85
N ARG A 17 -24.72 4.51 19.05
CA ARG A 17 -23.31 4.13 19.15
C ARG A 17 -22.69 4.74 20.41
N TYR A 18 -21.71 4.06 20.98
CA TYR A 18 -21.04 4.38 22.26
C TYR A 18 -20.61 5.86 22.45
N PHE A 19 -20.36 6.59 21.37
CA PHE A 19 -19.98 8.00 21.39
C PHE A 19 -21.16 8.99 21.48
N GLU A 20 -22.36 8.58 21.08
CA GLU A 20 -23.56 9.46 21.13
C GLU A 20 -24.17 9.54 22.55
N GLU A 21 -23.92 8.53 23.40
CA GLU A 21 -24.40 8.54 24.77
C GLU A 21 -23.63 9.50 25.70
N THR A 22 -22.42 9.92 25.33
CA THR A 22 -21.58 10.84 26.12
C THR A 22 -21.95 12.29 25.89
N GLU A 23 -22.40 12.67 24.68
CA GLU A 23 -22.79 14.05 24.36
C GLU A 23 -24.17 14.40 24.95
N ASP A 24 -25.14 13.48 24.91
CA ASP A 24 -26.48 13.71 25.47
C ASP A 24 -26.51 13.83 27.01
N LYS A 25 -25.49 13.32 27.71
CA LYS A 25 -25.38 13.47 29.17
C LYS A 25 -24.67 14.75 29.60
N GLN A 26 -23.84 15.32 28.75
CA GLN A 26 -23.22 16.63 29.01
C GLN A 26 -24.17 17.79 28.69
N SER A 27 -24.95 17.71 27.62
CA SER A 27 -25.90 18.79 27.27
C SER A 27 -27.07 18.98 28.23
N LYS A 28 -27.38 17.99 29.08
CA LYS A 28 -28.41 18.10 30.13
C LYS A 28 -27.90 18.60 31.50
N LYS A 29 -26.57 18.70 31.68
CA LYS A 29 -25.99 19.25 32.94
C LYS A 29 -25.62 20.72 32.84
N ASP A 30 -25.58 21.29 31.62
CA ASP A 30 -25.14 22.67 31.42
C ASP A 30 -26.27 23.70 31.44
N THR A 31 -27.53 23.28 31.73
CA THR A 31 -28.70 24.19 31.78
C THR A 31 -29.11 24.63 33.20
N GLU A 32 -28.42 24.14 34.23
CA GLU A 32 -28.68 24.67 35.58
C GLU A 32 -27.36 25.12 36.25
N ALA A 33 -27.30 26.43 36.56
CA ALA A 33 -26.31 27.15 37.35
C ALA A 33 -25.06 27.68 36.61
N ILE A 34 -25.18 28.86 36.03
CA ILE A 34 -24.07 29.77 35.82
C ILE A 34 -23.56 30.29 37.18
N VAL A 35 -22.60 29.61 37.79
CA VAL A 35 -21.80 30.18 38.87
C VAL A 35 -20.39 30.39 38.32
N VAL A 36 -20.06 31.67 38.13
CA VAL A 36 -18.72 32.10 37.73
C VAL A 36 -17.76 31.83 38.88
N VAL A 37 -17.07 30.72 38.90
CA VAL A 37 -15.95 30.45 39.80
C VAL A 37 -14.66 30.85 39.13
N LYS A 38 -14.10 32.01 39.53
CA LYS A 38 -12.73 32.40 39.12
C LYS A 38 -11.73 31.33 39.62
N PRO A 39 -10.79 30.87 38.77
CA PRO A 39 -9.79 29.91 39.22
C PRO A 39 -8.85 30.55 40.24
N LYS A 40 -8.83 30.06 41.46
CA LYS A 40 -7.79 30.38 42.44
C LYS A 40 -6.48 29.71 42.01
N ILE A 41 -5.56 30.49 41.50
CA ILE A 41 -4.18 30.09 41.27
C ILE A 41 -3.57 29.82 42.66
N LYS A 42 -3.40 28.55 43.01
CA LYS A 42 -2.61 28.14 44.16
C LYS A 42 -1.14 28.24 43.82
N THR A 43 -0.47 29.25 44.38
CA THR A 43 0.99 29.33 44.37
C THR A 43 1.60 28.07 44.97
N PRO A 44 2.68 27.53 44.42
CA PRO A 44 3.34 26.34 44.93
C PRO A 44 3.92 26.67 46.31
N LYS A 45 3.48 25.95 47.36
CA LYS A 45 4.08 26.01 48.70
C LYS A 45 5.54 25.60 48.61
N ARG A 46 6.44 26.48 49.05
CA ARG A 46 7.87 26.21 49.26
C ARG A 46 8.01 24.88 50.01
N LEU A 47 8.79 23.98 49.41
CA LEU A 47 9.23 22.74 50.05
C LEU A 47 10.11 23.08 51.24
N ASP A 48 9.64 22.89 52.46
CA ASP A 48 10.43 22.94 53.64
C ASP A 48 11.58 21.95 53.55
N ARG A 49 12.80 22.50 53.71
CA ARG A 49 14.04 21.73 53.82
C ARG A 49 13.91 20.80 55.04
N ARG A 50 13.58 19.54 54.84
CA ARG A 50 13.66 18.50 55.87
C ARG A 50 15.13 18.33 56.25
N LYS A 51 15.44 18.60 57.54
CA LYS A 51 16.73 18.31 58.17
C LYS A 51 17.16 16.87 57.90
N PRO A 52 18.44 16.61 57.58
CA PRO A 52 18.96 15.29 57.40
C PRO A 52 18.91 14.51 58.72
N ARG A 53 18.22 13.38 58.71
CA ARG A 53 18.19 12.46 59.85
C ARG A 53 19.21 11.36 59.66
N ASN A 54 20.11 11.27 60.66
CA ASN A 54 21.05 10.21 60.94
C ASN A 54 22.20 9.98 59.94
N LEU A 55 23.26 10.75 60.19
CA LEU A 55 24.63 10.43 59.81
C LEU A 55 25.19 9.50 60.87
N THR A 56 25.67 8.33 60.52
CA THR A 56 26.50 7.47 61.38
C THR A 56 27.93 7.69 60.97
N GLU A 57 28.65 8.40 61.87
CA GLU A 57 30.09 8.60 61.74
C GLU A 57 30.80 7.33 62.22
N LYS A 58 31.71 6.80 61.40
CA LYS A 58 32.74 5.84 61.82
C LYS A 58 34.08 6.39 61.36
N PRO A 59 35.01 6.64 62.31
CA PRO A 59 36.33 7.10 61.94
C PRO A 59 37.17 5.90 61.40
N ASP A 60 37.85 6.12 60.26
CA ASP A 60 38.90 5.24 59.78
C ASP A 60 40.22 5.56 60.47
N LYS A 61 41.22 4.63 60.41
CA LYS A 61 42.49 4.67 61.17
C LYS A 61 43.39 5.90 60.93
N ASP A 62 43.04 6.73 59.95
CA ASP A 62 43.83 7.92 59.59
C ASP A 62 43.13 9.25 59.91
N GLY A 63 42.07 9.23 60.79
CA GLY A 63 41.43 10.42 61.31
C GLY A 63 40.58 11.22 60.33
N VAL A 64 40.31 10.72 59.12
CA VAL A 64 39.45 11.36 58.10
C VAL A 64 38.02 10.80 58.23
N VAL A 65 37.07 11.66 58.57
CA VAL A 65 35.64 11.35 58.66
C VAL A 65 35.02 11.31 57.26
N ILE A 66 34.80 10.12 56.70
CA ILE A 66 34.13 9.95 55.40
C ILE A 66 32.60 9.80 55.66
N VAL A 67 31.86 10.86 55.33
CA VAL A 67 30.42 10.90 55.39
C VAL A 67 29.80 10.22 54.13
N ARG A 68 29.33 8.97 54.22
CA ARG A 68 28.66 8.31 53.13
C ARG A 68 27.12 8.41 53.30
N PRO A 69 26.39 9.03 52.41
CA PRO A 69 24.94 9.09 52.47
C PRO A 69 24.38 7.68 52.17
N LYS A 70 23.58 7.14 53.11
CA LYS A 70 22.79 5.93 52.86
C LYS A 70 21.66 6.25 51.88
N MET A 71 21.90 6.00 50.59
CA MET A 71 20.82 6.02 49.60
C MET A 71 19.98 4.76 49.71
N LYS A 72 18.85 4.86 50.36
CA LYS A 72 17.76 3.86 50.23
C LYS A 72 17.14 4.04 48.85
N ALA A 73 17.30 3.04 48.01
CA ALA A 73 16.70 3.02 46.69
C ALA A 73 15.17 3.19 46.75
N PRO A 74 14.57 4.17 46.06
CA PRO A 74 13.15 4.45 46.16
C PRO A 74 12.33 3.59 45.21
N LYS A 75 12.28 2.26 45.41
CA LYS A 75 11.45 1.39 44.56
C LYS A 75 9.94 1.62 44.66
N GLN A 76 9.45 2.16 45.77
CA GLN A 76 8.01 2.36 45.95
C GLN A 76 7.47 3.71 45.47
N ASN A 77 8.32 4.73 45.31
CA ASN A 77 7.86 6.05 44.89
C ASN A 77 7.74 6.16 43.33
N LEU A 78 8.48 5.34 42.57
CA LEU A 78 8.45 5.41 41.12
C LEU A 78 7.13 4.87 40.52
N GLU A 79 6.57 3.84 41.16
CA GLU A 79 5.25 3.32 40.73
C GLU A 79 4.10 4.26 41.15
N ARG A 80 4.23 4.92 42.30
CA ARG A 80 3.25 5.90 42.75
C ARG A 80 3.31 7.19 41.92
N TRP A 81 4.51 7.59 41.45
CA TRP A 81 4.69 8.71 40.55
C TRP A 81 4.15 8.40 39.14
N LYS A 82 4.41 7.20 38.62
CA LYS A 82 3.85 6.73 37.35
C LYS A 82 2.31 6.67 37.41
N ARG A 83 1.73 6.18 38.47
CA ARG A 83 0.26 6.12 38.65
C ARG A 83 -0.40 7.50 38.78
N ARG A 84 0.27 8.50 39.35
CA ARG A 84 -0.26 9.87 39.44
C ARG A 84 -0.21 10.62 38.11
N ASN A 85 0.90 10.53 37.39
CA ASN A 85 1.05 11.24 36.14
C ASN A 85 0.22 10.63 35.00
N PHE A 86 -0.08 9.33 35.08
CA PHE A 86 -0.90 8.66 34.04
C PHE A 86 -2.40 8.96 34.17
N ARG A 87 -2.88 9.34 35.39
CA ARG A 87 -4.29 9.61 35.59
C ARG A 87 -4.73 11.03 35.27
N ASP A 88 -3.83 11.99 35.33
CA ASP A 88 -4.19 13.41 35.24
C ASP A 88 -3.91 14.03 33.84
N SER A 89 -3.25 13.31 32.92
CA SER A 89 -2.83 13.85 31.63
C SER A 89 -3.31 13.09 30.40
N ASP A 90 -3.89 11.90 30.58
CA ASP A 90 -4.30 11.07 29.46
C ASP A 90 -5.84 10.98 29.42
N PRO A 91 -6.48 11.57 28.39
CA PRO A 91 -7.94 11.47 28.22
C PRO A 91 -8.40 10.07 27.82
N TYR A 92 -7.50 9.05 27.86
CA TYR A 92 -7.82 7.68 27.49
C TYR A 92 -8.86 7.09 28.47
N PRO A 93 -10.05 6.71 27.98
CA PRO A 93 -11.15 6.24 28.83
C PRO A 93 -10.93 4.85 29.44
N GLY A 94 -9.75 4.26 29.24
CA GLY A 94 -9.41 2.91 29.66
C GLY A 94 -9.46 1.89 28.51
N GLU A 95 -9.14 0.65 28.85
CA GLU A 95 -9.16 -0.44 27.88
C GLU A 95 -10.59 -0.75 27.42
N ALA A 96 -10.84 -0.77 26.12
CA ALA A 96 -12.13 -1.14 25.55
C ALA A 96 -12.57 -2.53 26.04
N PRO A 97 -13.84 -2.74 26.41
CA PRO A 97 -14.34 -4.03 26.83
C PRO A 97 -14.27 -5.03 25.67
N ILE A 98 -13.74 -6.22 25.96
CA ILE A 98 -13.63 -7.30 24.98
C ILE A 98 -14.90 -8.16 25.08
N PRO A 99 -15.60 -8.47 23.96
CA PRO A 99 -16.72 -9.39 23.94
C PRO A 99 -16.35 -10.77 24.50
N LYS A 100 -17.25 -11.39 25.27
CA LYS A 100 -16.99 -12.69 25.91
C LYS A 100 -16.71 -13.77 24.86
N ASP A 101 -17.44 -13.76 23.76
CA ASP A 101 -17.32 -14.74 22.68
C ASP A 101 -15.91 -14.76 22.05
N ARG A 102 -15.27 -13.58 21.93
CA ARG A 102 -13.88 -13.49 21.48
C ARG A 102 -12.89 -14.00 22.54
N LEU A 103 -13.13 -13.71 23.82
CA LEU A 103 -12.27 -14.23 24.89
C LEU A 103 -12.32 -15.76 24.97
N ASP A 104 -13.49 -16.35 24.76
CA ASP A 104 -13.68 -17.80 24.83
C ASP A 104 -12.99 -18.55 23.67
N ARG A 105 -12.90 -17.95 22.48
CA ARG A 105 -12.14 -18.51 21.34
C ARG A 105 -10.66 -18.75 21.66
N TYR A 106 -10.05 -17.86 22.42
CA TYR A 106 -8.63 -17.91 22.81
C TYR A 106 -8.42 -18.54 24.18
N GLY A 107 -9.47 -19.10 24.79
CA GLY A 107 -9.39 -19.82 26.05
C GLY A 107 -8.73 -21.20 25.89
N HIS A 108 -7.95 -21.63 26.88
CA HIS A 108 -7.33 -22.95 26.91
C HIS A 108 -8.33 -24.08 27.24
N GLY A 109 -9.54 -24.06 26.65
CA GLY A 109 -10.55 -25.07 26.86
C GLY A 109 -10.98 -25.25 28.32
N ALA A 110 -11.70 -26.32 28.61
CA ALA A 110 -12.28 -26.59 29.93
C ALA A 110 -11.29 -27.00 31.03
N GLN A 111 -9.99 -27.05 30.78
CA GLN A 111 -8.99 -27.38 31.80
C GLN A 111 -8.82 -26.24 32.77
N LYS A 112 -9.69 -26.17 33.77
CA LYS A 112 -9.51 -25.28 34.92
C LYS A 112 -8.30 -25.73 35.73
N ILE A 113 -7.19 -25.04 35.57
CA ILE A 113 -5.98 -25.27 36.37
C ILE A 113 -6.33 -25.03 37.82
N LYS A 114 -6.41 -26.11 38.62
CA LYS A 114 -6.62 -26.02 40.07
C LYS A 114 -5.32 -25.54 40.71
N VAL A 115 -5.31 -24.29 41.16
CA VAL A 115 -4.14 -23.71 41.83
C VAL A 115 -4.22 -24.01 43.33
N PRO A 116 -3.21 -24.68 43.92
CA PRO A 116 -3.17 -24.86 45.36
C PRO A 116 -3.03 -23.52 46.09
N LYS A 117 -3.72 -23.36 47.22
CA LYS A 117 -3.82 -22.06 47.93
C LYS A 117 -2.53 -21.60 48.62
N ARG A 118 -1.55 -22.49 48.83
CA ARG A 118 -0.29 -22.18 49.55
C ARG A 118 0.91 -22.91 48.96
N GLY A 119 2.09 -22.30 49.11
CA GLY A 119 3.40 -22.86 48.73
C GLY A 119 3.94 -22.36 47.37
N LEU A 120 5.25 -22.47 47.20
CA LEU A 120 6.00 -22.02 45.99
C LEU A 120 5.41 -22.56 44.66
N ARG A 121 4.87 -23.77 44.68
CA ARG A 121 4.22 -24.39 43.53
C ARG A 121 2.89 -23.67 43.21
N GLY A 122 2.16 -23.23 44.24
CA GLY A 122 0.93 -22.47 44.09
C GLY A 122 1.19 -21.11 43.46
N GLU A 123 2.21 -20.40 43.93
CA GLU A 123 2.60 -19.08 43.37
C GLU A 123 3.03 -19.16 41.90
N ARG A 124 3.84 -20.18 41.53
CA ARG A 124 4.23 -20.43 40.13
C ARG A 124 3.01 -20.69 39.24
N LEU A 125 2.09 -21.55 39.68
CA LEU A 125 0.87 -21.85 38.93
C LEU A 125 -0.06 -20.63 38.81
N GLN A 126 -0.11 -19.78 39.86
CA GLN A 126 -0.86 -18.53 39.80
C GLN A 126 -0.24 -17.53 38.80
N GLN A 127 1.09 -17.46 38.74
CA GLN A 127 1.79 -16.65 37.71
C GLN A 127 1.52 -17.18 36.29
N VAL A 128 1.56 -18.50 36.08
CA VAL A 128 1.23 -19.11 34.79
C VAL A 128 -0.21 -18.79 34.40
N LYS A 129 -1.14 -18.92 35.34
CA LYS A 129 -2.57 -18.57 35.11
C LYS A 129 -2.76 -17.10 34.76
N SER A 130 -2.11 -16.19 35.48
CA SER A 130 -2.20 -14.75 35.18
C SER A 130 -1.62 -14.40 33.81
N ARG A 131 -0.48 -15.02 33.43
CA ARG A 131 0.11 -14.88 32.09
C ARG A 131 -0.81 -15.43 31.00
N SER A 132 -1.43 -16.59 31.22
CA SER A 132 -2.39 -17.18 30.28
C SER A 132 -3.61 -16.29 30.07
N ILE A 133 -4.19 -15.73 31.14
CA ILE A 133 -5.32 -14.78 31.03
C ILE A 133 -4.89 -13.50 30.32
N PHE A 134 -3.68 -13.01 30.59
CA PHE A 134 -3.15 -11.85 29.87
C PHE A 134 -2.96 -12.15 28.38
N ALA A 135 -2.36 -13.29 28.04
CA ALA A 135 -2.18 -13.73 26.67
C ALA A 135 -3.52 -13.90 25.93
N GLN A 136 -4.52 -14.51 26.58
CA GLN A 136 -5.87 -14.63 26.04
C GLN A 136 -6.50 -13.26 25.71
N LYS A 137 -6.37 -12.29 26.62
CA LYS A 137 -6.86 -10.93 26.37
C LYS A 137 -6.12 -10.24 25.22
N GLN A 138 -4.80 -10.41 25.14
CA GLN A 138 -4.02 -9.83 24.04
C GLN A 138 -4.37 -10.48 22.71
N ALA A 139 -4.51 -11.81 22.67
CA ALA A 139 -4.93 -12.51 21.46
C ALA A 139 -6.32 -12.06 20.98
N ALA A 140 -7.28 -11.94 21.88
CA ALA A 140 -8.62 -11.45 21.56
C ALA A 140 -8.64 -9.98 21.09
N ARG A 141 -7.68 -9.16 21.50
CA ARG A 141 -7.50 -7.79 20.98
C ARG A 141 -6.82 -7.78 19.62
N ALA A 142 -5.80 -8.64 19.47
CA ALA A 142 -5.08 -8.79 18.21
C ALA A 142 -5.95 -9.34 17.08
N GLU A 143 -7.10 -9.98 17.40
CA GLU A 143 -8.07 -10.42 16.38
C GLU A 143 -8.52 -9.29 15.44
N ARG A 144 -8.52 -8.03 15.91
CA ARG A 144 -8.80 -6.87 15.06
C ARG A 144 -7.68 -6.51 14.08
N LEU A 145 -6.50 -7.11 14.29
CA LEU A 145 -5.33 -6.96 13.42
C LEU A 145 -5.15 -8.19 12.52
N HIS A 146 -6.11 -9.14 12.56
CA HIS A 146 -6.14 -10.23 11.59
C HIS A 146 -6.40 -9.66 10.21
N ASP A 147 -5.88 -10.37 9.25
CA ASP A 147 -5.98 -10.04 7.85
C ASP A 147 -7.45 -9.82 7.45
N ASP A 148 -7.72 -8.69 6.85
CA ASP A 148 -8.99 -8.41 6.22
C ASP A 148 -9.10 -9.21 4.92
N GLU A 149 -10.29 -9.71 4.62
CA GLU A 149 -10.55 -10.40 3.36
C GLU A 149 -10.59 -9.38 2.22
N ALA A 150 -10.07 -9.78 1.06
CA ALA A 150 -10.16 -8.96 -0.14
C ALA A 150 -11.63 -8.78 -0.57
N GLY A 151 -11.96 -7.63 -1.14
CA GLY A 151 -13.29 -7.36 -1.68
C GLY A 151 -13.68 -8.37 -2.76
N PHE A 152 -14.95 -8.66 -2.92
CA PHE A 152 -15.48 -9.51 -3.98
C PHE A 152 -16.81 -8.97 -4.49
N LEU A 153 -17.20 -9.42 -5.69
CA LEU A 153 -18.51 -9.10 -6.24
C LEU A 153 -19.50 -10.18 -5.80
N GLU A 154 -20.58 -9.75 -5.15
CA GLU A 154 -21.78 -10.57 -4.96
C GLU A 154 -22.70 -10.36 -6.17
N LEU A 155 -23.03 -11.45 -6.84
CA LEU A 155 -23.82 -11.44 -8.05
C LEU A 155 -25.20 -12.07 -7.78
N ASP A 156 -26.22 -11.49 -8.37
CA ASP A 156 -27.53 -12.16 -8.45
C ASP A 156 -27.48 -13.34 -9.43
N GLU A 157 -28.33 -14.37 -9.22
CA GLU A 157 -28.31 -15.62 -10.01
C GLU A 157 -28.44 -15.40 -11.53
N ALA A 158 -29.01 -14.28 -11.97
CA ALA A 158 -29.19 -13.91 -13.38
C ALA A 158 -28.06 -13.12 -13.99
N GLU A 159 -27.13 -12.60 -13.20
CA GLU A 159 -26.05 -11.72 -13.63
C GLU A 159 -24.78 -12.49 -13.99
N LYS A 160 -24.01 -11.95 -14.93
CA LYS A 160 -22.69 -12.46 -15.31
C LYS A 160 -21.65 -11.39 -15.01
N GLU A 161 -20.59 -11.76 -14.30
CA GLU A 161 -19.49 -10.89 -13.92
C GLU A 161 -19.00 -9.98 -15.04
N ALA A 162 -18.74 -10.55 -16.21
CA ALA A 162 -18.20 -9.83 -17.36
C ALA A 162 -19.12 -8.74 -17.96
N ARG A 163 -20.38 -8.66 -17.54
CA ARG A 163 -21.36 -7.71 -18.06
C ARG A 163 -21.60 -6.51 -17.15
N LEU A 164 -21.11 -6.54 -15.91
CA LEU A 164 -21.28 -5.44 -14.98
C LEU A 164 -20.57 -4.20 -15.47
N SER A 165 -21.29 -3.09 -15.50
CA SER A 165 -20.70 -1.79 -15.84
C SER A 165 -20.03 -1.17 -14.62
N GLN A 166 -19.02 -0.33 -14.85
CA GLN A 166 -18.34 0.40 -13.76
C GLN A 166 -19.30 1.34 -13.01
N THR A 167 -20.34 1.83 -13.66
CA THR A 167 -21.36 2.68 -13.03
C THR A 167 -22.24 1.89 -12.06
N GLU A 168 -22.56 0.65 -12.36
CA GLU A 168 -23.30 -0.26 -11.48
C GLU A 168 -22.46 -0.63 -10.26
N ILE A 169 -21.17 -1.00 -10.47
CA ILE A 169 -20.24 -1.27 -9.39
C ILE A 169 -20.09 -0.04 -8.48
N ALA A 170 -19.89 1.15 -9.05
CA ALA A 170 -19.76 2.38 -8.27
C ALA A 170 -21.04 2.76 -7.49
N ALA A 171 -22.22 2.35 -7.97
CA ALA A 171 -23.49 2.56 -7.26
C ALA A 171 -23.69 1.57 -6.11
N ALA A 172 -23.11 0.37 -6.19
CA ALA A 172 -23.22 -0.69 -5.19
C ALA A 172 -22.23 -0.57 -4.03
N VAL A 173 -21.08 0.10 -4.23
CA VAL A 173 -20.04 0.24 -3.23
C VAL A 173 -20.23 1.48 -2.33
N ASP A 174 -19.48 1.56 -1.25
CA ASP A 174 -19.44 2.72 -0.35
C ASP A 174 -19.06 4.01 -1.07
N VAL A 175 -19.53 5.14 -0.57
CA VAL A 175 -19.25 6.48 -1.11
C VAL A 175 -17.75 6.74 -1.29
N THR A 176 -16.92 6.29 -0.34
CA THR A 176 -15.45 6.42 -0.41
C THR A 176 -14.86 5.64 -1.58
N SER A 177 -15.33 4.41 -1.80
CA SER A 177 -14.90 3.55 -2.91
C SER A 177 -15.46 4.04 -4.25
N ALA A 178 -16.70 4.54 -4.28
CA ALA A 178 -17.30 5.13 -5.48
C ALA A 178 -16.51 6.35 -6.00
N THR A 179 -15.92 7.17 -5.12
CA THR A 179 -15.08 8.31 -5.52
C THR A 179 -13.79 7.94 -6.21
N LYS A 180 -13.36 6.65 -6.10
CA LYS A 180 -12.17 6.12 -6.76
C LYS A 180 -12.38 5.87 -8.26
N TYR A 181 -13.64 5.72 -8.70
CA TYR A 181 -14.00 5.69 -10.12
C TYR A 181 -14.07 7.11 -10.67
N PHE A 182 -13.20 7.45 -11.61
CA PHE A 182 -13.21 8.74 -12.31
C PHE A 182 -12.49 8.67 -13.66
N GLU A 183 -12.84 9.60 -14.55
CA GLU A 183 -12.21 9.73 -15.85
C GLU A 183 -11.65 11.15 -16.03
N LEU A 184 -10.39 11.23 -16.47
CA LEU A 184 -9.76 12.48 -16.87
C LEU A 184 -9.70 12.54 -18.39
N GLN A 185 -10.36 13.55 -18.96
CA GLN A 185 -10.39 13.77 -20.41
C GLN A 185 -9.27 14.74 -20.82
N LEU A 186 -8.17 14.19 -21.32
CA LEU A 186 -6.96 14.91 -21.71
C LEU A 186 -6.63 14.61 -23.18
N SER A 187 -7.49 15.01 -24.09
CA SER A 187 -7.41 14.60 -25.51
C SER A 187 -6.23 15.21 -26.29
N GLN A 188 -5.63 16.31 -25.79
CA GLN A 188 -4.62 17.07 -26.56
C GLN A 188 -3.25 16.38 -26.59
N PHE A 189 -2.81 15.78 -25.51
CA PHE A 189 -1.42 15.30 -25.31
C PHE A 189 -1.29 13.77 -25.25
N GLY A 190 -2.39 13.04 -25.48
CA GLY A 190 -2.37 11.57 -25.47
C GLY A 190 -1.55 10.94 -26.58
N PRO A 191 -1.28 9.64 -26.52
CA PRO A 191 -1.69 8.68 -25.48
C PRO A 191 -0.86 8.80 -24.18
N TYR A 192 -1.49 8.44 -23.04
CA TYR A 192 -0.91 8.57 -21.71
C TYR A 192 -0.31 7.25 -21.22
N GLY A 193 0.93 7.32 -20.68
CA GLY A 193 1.51 6.34 -19.78
C GLY A 193 1.16 6.70 -18.34
N ILE A 194 1.19 5.72 -17.44
CA ILE A 194 0.80 5.86 -16.05
C ILE A 194 1.79 5.18 -15.13
N ASN A 195 1.97 5.72 -13.93
CA ASN A 195 2.71 5.05 -12.88
C ASN A 195 2.17 5.42 -11.50
N TYR A 196 1.88 4.41 -10.68
CA TYR A 196 1.53 4.59 -9.28
C TYR A 196 2.77 4.53 -8.40
N THR A 197 2.77 5.28 -7.30
CA THR A 197 3.76 5.08 -6.25
C THR A 197 3.59 3.71 -5.59
N ARG A 198 4.66 3.19 -4.98
CA ARG A 198 4.66 1.90 -4.30
C ARG A 198 3.64 1.81 -3.16
N ASN A 199 3.33 2.93 -2.54
CA ASN A 199 2.30 3.05 -1.50
C ASN A 199 0.86 3.22 -2.06
N GLY A 200 0.68 3.25 -3.37
CA GLY A 200 -0.63 3.38 -4.01
C GLY A 200 -1.30 4.74 -3.88
N ARG A 201 -0.63 5.78 -3.38
CA ARG A 201 -1.28 7.08 -3.10
C ARG A 201 -1.16 8.09 -4.23
N HIS A 202 -0.01 8.17 -4.88
CA HIS A 202 0.24 9.17 -5.91
C HIS A 202 0.23 8.53 -7.29
N LEU A 203 -0.31 9.27 -8.25
CA LEU A 203 -0.36 8.90 -9.65
C LEU A 203 0.45 9.88 -10.49
N LEU A 204 1.27 9.36 -11.37
CA LEU A 204 2.04 10.08 -12.38
C LEU A 204 1.45 9.77 -13.75
N LEU A 205 1.13 10.79 -14.52
CA LEU A 205 0.67 10.70 -15.89
C LEU A 205 1.73 11.27 -16.84
N GLY A 206 2.07 10.54 -17.88
CA GLY A 206 2.97 10.98 -18.95
C GLY A 206 2.31 10.92 -20.31
N GLY A 207 1.96 12.06 -20.87
CA GLY A 207 1.44 12.16 -22.24
C GLY A 207 2.55 12.11 -23.28
N GLN A 208 2.38 11.32 -24.33
CA GLN A 208 3.40 11.14 -25.37
C GLN A 208 3.83 12.47 -26.03
N LYS A 209 2.98 13.49 -26.02
CA LYS A 209 3.28 14.79 -26.60
C LYS A 209 3.92 15.78 -25.62
N GLY A 210 4.45 15.31 -24.49
CA GLY A 210 5.24 16.10 -23.56
C GLY A 210 4.53 16.51 -22.27
N HIS A 211 3.25 16.26 -22.11
CA HIS A 211 2.52 16.57 -20.89
C HIS A 211 2.89 15.64 -19.73
N VAL A 212 3.20 16.21 -18.57
CA VAL A 212 3.47 15.47 -17.33
C VAL A 212 2.59 16.04 -16.23
N ALA A 213 1.92 15.18 -15.49
CA ALA A 213 1.14 15.57 -14.33
C ALA A 213 1.32 14.57 -13.19
N ALA A 214 1.64 15.05 -12.01
CA ALA A 214 1.72 14.26 -10.77
C ALA A 214 0.67 14.74 -9.79
N PHE A 215 -0.12 13.84 -9.23
CA PHE A 215 -1.18 14.19 -8.29
C PHE A 215 -1.49 13.06 -7.31
N ASP A 216 -2.06 13.45 -6.16
CA ASP A 216 -2.67 12.53 -5.21
C ASP A 216 -4.07 12.17 -5.73
N TRP A 217 -4.22 10.97 -6.25
CA TRP A 217 -5.46 10.54 -6.89
C TRP A 217 -6.58 10.28 -5.88
N GLN A 218 -6.27 10.01 -4.61
CA GLN A 218 -7.28 9.84 -3.56
C GLN A 218 -7.90 11.18 -3.17
N THR A 219 -7.07 12.19 -2.88
CA THR A 219 -7.54 13.53 -2.50
C THR A 219 -7.82 14.43 -3.69
N LYS A 220 -7.51 13.99 -4.92
CA LYS A 220 -7.61 14.75 -6.18
C LYS A 220 -6.76 16.03 -6.17
N ARG A 221 -5.70 16.08 -5.37
CA ARG A 221 -4.81 17.24 -5.28
C ARG A 221 -3.67 17.13 -6.27
N LEU A 222 -3.55 18.13 -7.14
CA LEU A 222 -2.45 18.25 -8.08
C LEU A 222 -1.15 18.66 -7.33
N HIS A 223 -0.04 17.99 -7.61
CA HIS A 223 1.29 18.36 -7.14
C HIS A 223 1.98 19.24 -8.17
N CYS A 224 2.13 18.75 -9.38
CA CYS A 224 2.69 19.51 -10.50
C CYS A 224 2.01 19.12 -11.82
N GLU A 225 2.01 20.06 -12.74
CA GLU A 225 1.60 19.88 -14.13
C GLU A 225 2.49 20.76 -15.01
N PHE A 226 3.15 20.17 -15.99
CA PHE A 226 3.99 20.89 -16.93
C PHE A 226 4.08 20.19 -18.27
N ASN A 227 4.63 20.90 -19.26
CA ASN A 227 4.89 20.35 -20.57
C ASN A 227 6.40 20.36 -20.84
N ALA A 228 6.99 19.17 -21.03
CA ALA A 228 8.41 18.99 -21.32
C ALA A 228 8.80 19.41 -22.74
N MET A 229 7.82 19.78 -23.60
CA MET A 229 8.02 20.18 -25.02
C MET A 229 8.69 19.11 -25.92
N GLU A 230 8.92 17.92 -25.38
CA GLU A 230 9.46 16.76 -26.08
C GLU A 230 8.54 15.54 -25.94
N THR A 231 8.76 14.55 -26.81
CA THR A 231 8.00 13.30 -26.70
C THR A 231 8.44 12.51 -25.48
N ILE A 232 7.46 12.11 -24.67
CA ILE A 232 7.67 11.27 -23.50
C ILE A 232 7.30 9.82 -23.83
N HIS A 233 8.25 8.93 -23.61
CA HIS A 233 8.07 7.51 -23.87
C HIS A 233 7.60 6.75 -22.64
N ASP A 234 8.13 7.08 -21.46
CA ASP A 234 7.77 6.42 -20.21
C ASP A 234 7.96 7.37 -19.03
N VAL A 235 7.26 7.10 -17.92
CA VAL A 235 7.32 7.86 -16.67
C VAL A 235 7.34 6.90 -15.50
N ARG A 236 8.23 7.14 -14.52
CA ARG A 236 8.37 6.27 -13.35
C ARG A 236 8.64 7.07 -12.09
N TRP A 237 7.93 6.73 -11.00
CA TRP A 237 8.30 7.17 -9.67
C TRP A 237 9.61 6.51 -9.24
N LEU A 238 10.44 7.24 -8.52
CA LEU A 238 11.66 6.72 -7.91
C LEU A 238 11.35 6.14 -6.50
N HIS A 239 12.35 6.16 -5.63
CA HIS A 239 12.24 5.58 -4.29
C HIS A 239 11.28 6.35 -3.37
N GLN A 240 11.10 7.63 -3.60
CA GLN A 240 10.23 8.51 -2.83
C GLN A 240 9.15 9.14 -3.73
N GLU A 241 8.07 9.59 -3.12
CA GLU A 241 6.98 10.32 -3.78
C GLU A 241 7.34 11.75 -4.19
N THR A 242 8.56 12.21 -3.80
CA THR A 242 9.08 13.53 -4.14
C THR A 242 9.82 13.55 -5.47
N LEU A 243 10.25 12.39 -5.98
CA LEU A 243 11.10 12.30 -7.16
C LEU A 243 10.51 11.36 -8.21
N PHE A 244 10.51 11.80 -9.46
CA PHE A 244 10.13 10.96 -10.59
C PHE A 244 11.04 11.15 -11.80
N ALA A 245 11.15 10.13 -12.62
CA ALA A 245 11.92 10.14 -13.87
C ALA A 245 11.00 10.14 -15.07
N THR A 246 11.39 10.84 -16.12
CA THR A 246 10.72 10.84 -17.43
C THR A 246 11.70 10.44 -18.52
N ALA A 247 11.32 9.48 -19.36
CA ALA A 247 12.06 9.14 -20.58
C ALA A 247 11.62 10.07 -21.69
N GLN A 248 12.43 11.05 -22.01
CA GLN A 248 12.23 11.96 -23.12
C GLN A 248 13.04 11.51 -24.34
N LYS A 249 12.79 12.13 -25.49
CA LYS A 249 13.50 11.80 -26.72
C LYS A 249 15.02 12.05 -26.62
N SER A 250 15.42 13.14 -25.96
CA SER A 250 16.82 13.56 -25.77
C SER A 250 17.55 12.79 -24.70
N GLY A 251 16.86 12.30 -23.67
CA GLY A 251 17.45 11.61 -22.54
C GLY A 251 16.46 11.30 -21.44
N VAL A 252 16.96 10.96 -20.27
CA VAL A 252 16.15 10.75 -19.07
C VAL A 252 16.35 11.93 -18.13
N TYR A 253 15.25 12.49 -17.68
CA TYR A 253 15.21 13.64 -16.77
C TYR A 253 14.58 13.24 -15.44
N ILE A 254 15.15 13.72 -14.36
CA ILE A 254 14.65 13.53 -13.01
C ILE A 254 14.07 14.86 -12.52
N TYR A 255 12.81 14.81 -12.11
CA TYR A 255 12.05 15.96 -11.61
C TYR A 255 11.66 15.76 -10.15
N ASP A 256 11.49 16.90 -9.48
CA ASP A 256 10.83 16.95 -8.16
C ASP A 256 9.31 16.93 -8.33
N ASN A 257 8.58 16.62 -7.25
CA ASN A 257 7.11 16.65 -7.20
C ASN A 257 6.51 18.03 -7.48
N GLN A 258 7.32 19.09 -7.51
CA GLN A 258 6.92 20.44 -7.92
C GLN A 258 7.15 20.71 -9.42
N GLY A 259 7.67 19.74 -10.17
CA GLY A 259 7.96 19.86 -11.59
C GLY A 259 9.27 20.58 -11.92
N ILE A 260 10.16 20.72 -10.93
CA ILE A 260 11.49 21.31 -11.13
C ILE A 260 12.45 20.22 -11.60
N GLU A 261 13.16 20.46 -12.69
CA GLU A 261 14.21 19.58 -13.18
C GLU A 261 15.41 19.60 -12.24
N LEU A 262 15.77 18.43 -11.72
CA LEU A 262 16.91 18.26 -10.83
C LEU A 262 18.15 17.76 -11.57
N HIS A 263 17.98 16.74 -12.41
CA HIS A 263 19.07 16.08 -13.13
C HIS A 263 18.67 15.71 -14.55
N ALA A 264 19.58 15.88 -15.49
CA ALA A 264 19.48 15.42 -16.87
C ALA A 264 20.52 14.31 -17.13
N LEU A 265 20.06 13.09 -17.39
CA LEU A 265 20.92 11.95 -17.71
C LEU A 265 21.13 11.84 -19.22
N THR A 266 21.90 12.76 -19.78
CA THR A 266 22.11 12.91 -21.23
C THR A 266 22.88 11.75 -21.88
N GLY A 267 23.52 10.88 -21.08
CA GLY A 267 24.17 9.65 -21.58
C GLY A 267 23.22 8.49 -21.90
N LEU A 268 21.91 8.69 -21.77
CA LEU A 268 20.86 7.68 -21.99
C LEU A 268 19.93 8.14 -23.11
N ASP A 269 20.37 8.00 -24.36
CA ASP A 269 19.62 8.46 -25.52
C ASP A 269 18.46 7.54 -25.90
N SER A 270 17.36 8.11 -26.38
CA SER A 270 16.22 7.40 -27.01
C SER A 270 15.68 6.24 -26.14
N VAL A 271 15.52 6.47 -24.86
CA VAL A 271 14.96 5.51 -23.92
C VAL A 271 13.47 5.33 -24.22
N LEU A 272 13.01 4.09 -24.29
CA LEU A 272 11.63 3.73 -24.62
C LEU A 272 10.85 3.24 -23.41
N SER A 273 11.52 2.54 -22.49
CA SER A 273 10.92 2.02 -21.27
C SER A 273 11.89 2.14 -20.11
N MET A 274 11.36 2.39 -18.92
CA MET A 274 12.10 2.51 -17.68
C MET A 274 11.47 1.66 -16.59
N GLU A 275 12.31 1.11 -15.70
CA GLU A 275 11.86 0.44 -14.49
C GLU A 275 12.77 0.85 -13.33
N PHE A 276 12.19 1.08 -12.18
CA PHE A 276 12.93 1.39 -10.96
C PHE A 276 12.99 0.19 -10.03
N LEU A 277 14.19 -0.22 -9.63
CA LEU A 277 14.43 -1.31 -8.68
C LEU A 277 14.56 -0.74 -7.26
N PRO A 278 13.51 -0.78 -6.42
CA PRO A 278 13.46 -0.04 -5.16
C PRO A 278 14.47 -0.53 -4.12
N HIS A 279 14.73 -1.85 -4.05
CA HIS A 279 15.67 -2.43 -3.08
C HIS A 279 17.14 -2.21 -3.45
N HIS A 280 17.42 -1.91 -4.71
CA HIS A 280 18.78 -1.73 -5.24
C HIS A 280 19.09 -0.27 -5.58
N PHE A 281 18.09 0.62 -5.54
CA PHE A 281 18.18 2.02 -5.98
C PHE A 281 18.71 2.18 -7.41
N LEU A 282 18.39 1.22 -8.28
CA LEU A 282 18.81 1.23 -9.67
C LEU A 282 17.65 1.64 -10.59
N LEU A 283 17.90 2.60 -11.46
CA LEU A 283 17.03 2.93 -12.57
C LEU A 283 17.49 2.11 -13.79
N CYS A 284 16.62 1.21 -14.25
CA CYS A 284 16.83 0.43 -15.47
C CYS A 284 16.23 1.17 -16.64
N THR A 285 16.98 1.33 -17.73
CA THR A 285 16.53 2.00 -18.94
C THR A 285 16.81 1.15 -20.15
N ALA A 286 15.79 0.98 -20.98
CA ALA A 286 15.87 0.25 -22.24
C ALA A 286 15.69 1.20 -23.43
N ASN A 287 16.59 1.17 -24.40
CA ASN A 287 16.57 2.11 -25.49
C ASN A 287 16.22 1.47 -26.86
N SER A 288 15.96 2.33 -27.84
CA SER A 288 15.61 1.92 -29.22
C SER A 288 16.73 1.19 -29.97
N LYS A 289 17.98 1.35 -29.53
CA LYS A 289 19.18 0.76 -30.18
C LYS A 289 19.53 -0.62 -29.59
N GLY A 290 18.77 -1.11 -28.59
CA GLY A 290 19.02 -2.42 -27.97
C GLY A 290 19.99 -2.39 -26.78
N PHE A 291 20.22 -1.23 -26.18
CA PHE A 291 21.01 -1.11 -24.96
C PHE A 291 20.11 -1.12 -23.72
N LEU A 292 20.47 -1.94 -22.74
CA LEU A 292 19.95 -1.95 -21.41
C LEU A 292 20.99 -1.30 -20.47
N ALA A 293 20.62 -0.24 -19.78
CA ALA A 293 21.49 0.42 -18.83
C ALA A 293 20.90 0.39 -17.42
N TYR A 294 21.76 0.21 -16.44
CA TYR A 294 21.44 0.29 -15.01
C TYR A 294 22.20 1.48 -14.43
N THR A 295 21.47 2.45 -13.92
CA THR A 295 22.03 3.69 -13.33
C THR A 295 21.67 3.74 -11.86
N ASP A 296 22.66 3.96 -11.01
CA ASP A 296 22.46 4.18 -9.59
C ASP A 296 21.87 5.58 -9.38
N VAL A 297 20.68 5.64 -8.78
CA VAL A 297 19.97 6.90 -8.53
C VAL A 297 20.67 7.70 -7.41
N THR A 298 21.33 7.04 -6.47
CA THR A 298 22.00 7.71 -5.34
C THR A 298 23.24 8.47 -5.76
N MET A 299 24.03 7.88 -6.67
CA MET A 299 25.31 8.45 -7.13
C MET A 299 25.22 9.07 -8.52
N GLY A 300 24.13 8.82 -9.27
CA GLY A 300 23.98 9.24 -10.66
C GLY A 300 24.94 8.53 -11.63
N VAL A 301 25.57 7.43 -11.21
CA VAL A 301 26.59 6.73 -11.99
C VAL A 301 25.98 5.50 -12.68
N LYS A 302 26.37 5.28 -13.94
CA LYS A 302 26.00 4.08 -14.68
C LYS A 302 26.75 2.87 -14.12
N VAL A 303 26.05 1.92 -13.53
CA VAL A 303 26.60 0.69 -12.95
C VAL A 303 26.90 -0.33 -14.02
N ALA A 304 25.96 -0.57 -14.93
CA ALA A 304 26.13 -1.51 -16.03
C ALA A 304 25.47 -0.99 -17.30
N GLY A 305 26.06 -1.32 -18.42
CA GLY A 305 25.50 -1.06 -19.75
C GLY A 305 25.69 -2.28 -20.62
N ILE A 306 24.61 -2.89 -21.02
CA ILE A 306 24.57 -4.15 -21.73
C ILE A 306 23.99 -3.91 -23.14
N CYS A 307 24.74 -4.28 -24.16
CA CYS A 307 24.20 -4.35 -25.54
C CYS A 307 23.55 -5.72 -25.71
N THR A 308 22.24 -5.75 -25.86
CA THR A 308 21.51 -7.02 -26.00
C THR A 308 21.68 -7.66 -27.37
N GLY A 309 21.99 -6.86 -28.40
CA GLY A 309 22.08 -7.31 -29.80
C GLY A 309 20.76 -7.82 -30.40
N LEU A 310 19.63 -7.61 -29.69
CA LEU A 310 18.31 -8.15 -30.06
C LEU A 310 17.36 -7.09 -30.63
N GLY A 311 17.90 -5.92 -30.98
CA GLY A 311 17.14 -4.83 -31.57
C GLY A 311 16.43 -3.94 -30.57
N ARG A 312 15.35 -3.32 -30.99
CA ARG A 312 14.59 -2.35 -30.23
C ARG A 312 13.99 -2.96 -28.95
N LEU A 313 14.13 -2.26 -27.81
CA LEU A 313 13.64 -2.68 -26.49
C LEU A 313 12.50 -1.74 -26.07
N ASP A 314 11.28 -2.08 -26.43
CA ASP A 314 10.08 -1.32 -26.07
C ASP A 314 9.17 -2.04 -25.06
N VAL A 315 9.51 -3.27 -24.70
CA VAL A 315 8.79 -4.08 -23.72
C VAL A 315 9.74 -4.47 -22.60
N MET A 316 9.51 -3.93 -21.43
CA MET A 316 10.29 -4.20 -20.23
C MET A 316 9.36 -4.38 -19.03
N CYS A 317 9.71 -5.29 -18.15
CA CYS A 317 9.05 -5.48 -16.87
C CYS A 317 10.08 -6.00 -15.86
N GLN A 318 9.96 -5.57 -14.61
CA GLN A 318 10.78 -6.12 -13.52
C GLN A 318 10.06 -7.26 -12.82
N ASN A 319 10.83 -8.18 -12.26
CA ASN A 319 10.34 -9.15 -11.30
C ASN A 319 10.50 -8.58 -9.89
N PRO A 320 9.41 -8.33 -9.15
CA PRO A 320 9.48 -7.70 -7.82
C PRO A 320 10.25 -8.54 -6.80
N SER A 321 10.21 -9.88 -6.91
CA SER A 321 10.83 -10.80 -5.95
C SER A 321 12.36 -10.85 -6.04
N ASN A 322 12.94 -10.81 -7.25
CA ASN A 322 14.37 -11.03 -7.47
C ASN A 322 15.06 -9.91 -8.28
N ALA A 323 14.32 -8.83 -8.62
CA ALA A 323 14.81 -7.68 -9.37
C ALA A 323 15.41 -8.01 -10.77
N ILE A 324 15.11 -9.19 -11.33
CA ILE A 324 15.49 -9.55 -12.69
C ILE A 324 14.60 -8.78 -13.67
N VAL A 325 15.23 -8.20 -14.68
CA VAL A 325 14.54 -7.48 -15.76
C VAL A 325 14.20 -8.41 -16.89
N HIS A 326 12.92 -8.45 -17.27
CA HIS A 326 12.40 -9.20 -18.40
C HIS A 326 12.27 -8.28 -19.61
N LEU A 327 12.85 -8.63 -20.73
CA LEU A 327 12.76 -7.90 -21.98
C LEU A 327 12.03 -8.71 -23.04
N GLY A 328 10.99 -8.12 -23.64
CA GLY A 328 10.29 -8.69 -24.79
C GLY A 328 10.88 -8.20 -26.11
N HIS A 329 11.04 -9.09 -27.07
CA HIS A 329 11.67 -8.78 -28.35
C HIS A 329 10.76 -9.01 -29.55
N GLY A 330 11.12 -8.39 -30.68
CA GLY A 330 10.39 -8.48 -31.93
C GLY A 330 10.32 -9.90 -32.56
N TRP A 331 11.24 -10.78 -32.18
CA TRP A 331 11.27 -12.18 -32.64
C TRP A 331 10.44 -13.14 -31.78
N GLY A 332 9.62 -12.62 -30.89
CA GLY A 332 8.79 -13.44 -30.02
C GLY A 332 9.55 -14.05 -28.83
N THR A 333 10.78 -13.67 -28.62
CA THR A 333 11.61 -14.13 -27.48
C THR A 333 11.48 -13.18 -26.31
N VAL A 334 11.54 -13.74 -25.10
CA VAL A 334 11.70 -13.00 -23.84
C VAL A 334 13.05 -13.37 -23.25
N THR A 335 13.79 -12.37 -22.79
CA THR A 335 15.12 -12.54 -22.17
C THR A 335 15.15 -11.94 -20.79
N LEU A 336 15.83 -12.62 -19.88
CA LEU A 336 15.97 -12.24 -18.47
C LEU A 336 17.38 -11.72 -18.24
N TRP A 337 17.49 -10.55 -17.60
CA TRP A 337 18.75 -9.85 -17.42
C TRP A 337 19.01 -9.45 -15.97
N SER A 338 20.30 -9.50 -15.59
CA SER A 338 20.82 -9.01 -14.32
C SER A 338 22.00 -8.05 -14.59
N PRO A 339 22.22 -7.01 -13.77
CA PRO A 339 23.35 -6.09 -13.97
C PRO A 339 24.73 -6.74 -13.82
N ASN A 340 24.81 -7.87 -13.15
CA ASN A 340 26.07 -8.56 -12.84
C ASN A 340 26.65 -9.34 -14.03
N VAL A 341 25.79 -9.74 -14.99
CA VAL A 341 26.20 -10.61 -16.10
C VAL A 341 25.87 -9.91 -17.43
N LYS A 342 26.81 -9.94 -18.37
CA LYS A 342 26.66 -9.33 -19.70
C LYS A 342 25.84 -10.17 -20.67
N GLU A 343 25.57 -11.41 -20.35
CA GLU A 343 24.77 -12.37 -21.11
C GLU A 343 23.40 -12.54 -20.49
N PRO A 344 22.34 -12.83 -21.27
CA PRO A 344 21.03 -13.08 -20.74
C PRO A 344 21.05 -14.34 -19.85
N LEU A 345 20.47 -14.24 -18.64
CA LEU A 345 20.35 -15.38 -17.74
C LEU A 345 19.50 -16.50 -18.34
N VAL A 346 18.41 -16.13 -19.00
CA VAL A 346 17.49 -17.04 -19.69
C VAL A 346 17.02 -16.41 -20.99
N LYS A 347 16.86 -17.23 -22.02
CA LYS A 347 16.26 -16.85 -23.30
C LYS A 347 15.15 -17.83 -23.64
N MET A 348 13.91 -17.34 -23.72
CA MET A 348 12.71 -18.13 -23.94
C MET A 348 12.05 -17.72 -25.25
N LEU A 349 11.59 -18.68 -26.05
CA LEU A 349 10.72 -18.42 -27.19
C LEU A 349 9.27 -18.51 -26.73
N CYS A 350 8.65 -17.34 -26.51
CA CYS A 350 7.29 -17.27 -25.99
C CYS A 350 6.24 -17.25 -27.11
N HIS A 351 6.45 -16.49 -28.15
CA HIS A 351 5.51 -16.27 -29.25
C HIS A 351 6.12 -16.54 -30.62
N LYS A 352 5.28 -16.80 -31.60
CA LYS A 352 5.70 -16.92 -33.01
C LYS A 352 5.95 -15.55 -33.68
N SER A 353 5.43 -14.50 -33.10
CA SER A 353 5.52 -13.12 -33.57
C SER A 353 6.05 -12.21 -32.46
N SER A 354 6.20 -10.92 -32.72
CA SER A 354 6.67 -9.92 -31.75
C SER A 354 5.90 -9.97 -30.44
N VAL A 355 6.63 -9.93 -29.31
CA VAL A 355 6.07 -9.72 -27.98
C VAL A 355 5.58 -8.28 -27.86
N ARG A 356 4.35 -8.09 -27.41
CA ARG A 356 3.72 -6.76 -27.24
C ARG A 356 3.77 -6.27 -25.81
N SER A 357 3.63 -7.18 -24.87
CA SER A 357 3.68 -6.86 -23.45
C SER A 357 4.09 -8.07 -22.62
N VAL A 358 4.73 -7.79 -21.50
CA VAL A 358 5.17 -8.76 -20.51
C VAL A 358 4.77 -8.21 -19.13
N ALA A 359 4.24 -9.06 -18.28
CA ALA A 359 3.97 -8.73 -16.88
C ALA A 359 4.43 -9.89 -16.00
N VAL A 360 4.89 -9.58 -14.80
CA VAL A 360 5.34 -10.57 -13.81
C VAL A 360 4.50 -10.42 -12.56
N ASP A 361 4.10 -11.55 -12.01
CA ASP A 361 3.33 -11.62 -10.78
C ASP A 361 4.15 -11.10 -9.58
N PRO A 362 3.55 -10.45 -8.56
CA PRO A 362 4.26 -9.96 -7.37
C PRO A 362 5.04 -11.04 -6.62
N THR A 363 4.58 -12.29 -6.64
CA THR A 363 5.32 -13.43 -6.05
C THR A 363 6.61 -13.77 -6.82
N GLY A 364 6.74 -13.27 -8.06
CA GLY A 364 7.87 -13.56 -8.93
C GLY A 364 7.91 -14.97 -9.52
N MET A 365 6.84 -15.75 -9.35
CA MET A 365 6.78 -17.13 -9.82
C MET A 365 6.14 -17.27 -11.21
N TYR A 366 5.26 -16.35 -11.57
CA TYR A 366 4.50 -16.40 -12.81
C TYR A 366 4.76 -15.19 -13.69
N MET A 367 4.71 -15.41 -14.99
CA MET A 367 4.88 -14.38 -16.01
C MET A 367 3.78 -14.51 -17.05
N ALA A 368 3.11 -13.41 -17.38
CA ALA A 368 2.20 -13.33 -18.51
C ALA A 368 2.88 -12.63 -19.69
N THR A 369 2.70 -13.15 -20.89
CA THR A 369 3.23 -12.57 -22.13
C THR A 369 2.14 -12.49 -23.19
N SER A 370 2.07 -11.37 -23.91
CA SER A 370 1.20 -11.22 -25.07
C SER A 370 1.98 -10.91 -26.32
N GLY A 371 1.59 -11.53 -27.42
CA GLY A 371 2.20 -11.32 -28.74
C GLY A 371 1.21 -10.77 -29.76
N VAL A 372 1.73 -10.35 -30.90
CA VAL A 372 0.93 -9.95 -32.08
C VAL A 372 0.13 -11.14 -32.63
N ASP A 373 0.54 -12.37 -32.32
CA ASP A 373 -0.18 -13.62 -32.64
C ASP A 373 -1.55 -13.77 -31.94
N ARG A 374 -2.00 -12.75 -31.22
CA ARG A 374 -3.26 -12.68 -30.46
C ARG A 374 -3.35 -13.72 -29.36
N LYS A 375 -2.20 -14.16 -28.85
CA LYS A 375 -2.12 -15.13 -27.77
C LYS A 375 -1.64 -14.44 -26.50
N LEU A 376 -2.31 -14.75 -25.41
CA LEU A 376 -1.88 -14.47 -24.04
C LEU A 376 -1.42 -15.79 -23.42
N LYS A 377 -0.18 -15.87 -23.02
CA LYS A 377 0.40 -17.05 -22.40
C LYS A 377 0.86 -16.75 -20.99
N VAL A 378 0.57 -17.66 -20.09
CA VAL A 378 1.03 -17.63 -18.70
C VAL A 378 2.10 -18.69 -18.51
N TRP A 379 3.20 -18.32 -17.90
CA TRP A 379 4.41 -19.13 -17.72
C TRP A 379 4.73 -19.29 -16.25
N ASP A 380 5.19 -20.48 -15.86
CA ASP A 380 5.84 -20.71 -14.58
C ASP A 380 7.35 -20.44 -14.74
N LEU A 381 7.86 -19.42 -14.07
CA LEU A 381 9.29 -19.03 -14.12
C LEU A 381 10.24 -20.03 -13.41
N ARG A 382 9.71 -20.94 -12.60
CA ARG A 382 10.51 -21.99 -11.95
C ARG A 382 10.82 -23.13 -12.92
N THR A 383 9.87 -23.47 -13.77
CA THR A 383 9.98 -24.59 -14.71
C THR A 383 10.12 -24.14 -16.16
N TYR A 384 9.89 -22.86 -16.44
CA TYR A 384 9.85 -22.27 -17.78
C TYR A 384 8.84 -22.94 -18.73
N LYS A 385 7.76 -23.48 -18.17
CA LYS A 385 6.68 -24.10 -18.93
C LYS A 385 5.47 -23.18 -19.00
N THR A 386 4.74 -23.27 -20.11
CA THR A 386 3.43 -22.62 -20.27
C THR A 386 2.41 -23.34 -19.40
N LEU A 387 1.70 -22.60 -18.56
CA LEU A 387 0.57 -23.08 -17.77
C LEU A 387 -0.73 -22.94 -18.56
N ALA A 388 -0.96 -21.77 -19.12
CA ALA A 388 -2.19 -21.47 -19.86
C ALA A 388 -1.89 -20.70 -21.14
N ASN A 389 -2.78 -20.85 -22.14
CA ASN A 389 -2.70 -20.17 -23.42
C ASN A 389 -4.10 -19.71 -23.82
N TYR A 390 -4.32 -18.41 -23.79
CA TYR A 390 -5.60 -17.77 -24.12
C TYR A 390 -5.54 -17.14 -25.50
N GLN A 391 -6.65 -17.22 -26.23
CA GLN A 391 -6.83 -16.54 -27.49
C GLN A 391 -7.56 -15.21 -27.26
N LEU A 392 -6.90 -14.11 -27.56
CA LEU A 392 -7.48 -12.77 -27.49
C LEU A 392 -8.04 -12.35 -28.86
N SER A 393 -8.88 -11.33 -28.86
CA SER A 393 -9.36 -10.68 -30.11
C SER A 393 -8.23 -9.97 -30.87
N MET A 394 -7.34 -9.30 -30.13
CA MET A 394 -6.11 -8.68 -30.59
C MET A 394 -4.99 -8.97 -29.61
N GLY A 395 -3.72 -8.76 -30.02
CA GLY A 395 -2.59 -8.81 -29.08
C GLY A 395 -2.71 -7.69 -28.04
N ALA A 396 -2.62 -8.05 -26.76
CA ALA A 396 -2.67 -7.07 -25.68
C ALA A 396 -1.47 -6.12 -25.75
N GLY A 397 -1.75 -4.83 -25.76
CA GLY A 397 -0.74 -3.78 -25.79
C GLY A 397 -0.07 -3.56 -24.44
N SER A 398 -0.78 -3.81 -23.35
CA SER A 398 -0.28 -3.74 -21.98
C SER A 398 -0.90 -4.85 -21.15
N LEU A 399 -0.12 -5.38 -20.22
CA LEU A 399 -0.49 -6.38 -19.23
C LEU A 399 -0.06 -5.88 -17.85
N ALA A 400 -0.83 -6.16 -16.83
CA ALA A 400 -0.47 -5.90 -15.44
C ALA A 400 -1.01 -6.99 -14.53
N PHE A 401 -0.23 -7.40 -13.54
CA PHE A 401 -0.71 -8.23 -12.44
C PHE A 401 -1.09 -7.36 -11.24
N SER A 402 -2.14 -7.76 -10.52
CA SER A 402 -2.48 -7.20 -9.23
C SER A 402 -1.70 -7.87 -8.10
N GLN A 403 -1.76 -7.32 -6.89
CA GLN A 403 -1.14 -7.92 -5.71
C GLN A 403 -1.77 -9.27 -5.34
N THR A 404 -3.05 -9.47 -5.62
CA THR A 404 -3.80 -10.71 -5.39
C THR A 404 -3.65 -11.75 -6.51
N GLY A 405 -2.91 -11.44 -7.58
CA GLY A 405 -2.70 -12.34 -8.72
C GLY A 405 -3.75 -12.23 -9.84
N MET A 406 -4.60 -11.19 -9.83
CA MET A 406 -5.45 -10.90 -10.98
C MET A 406 -4.62 -10.34 -12.13
N LEU A 407 -4.98 -10.68 -13.36
CA LEU A 407 -4.33 -10.19 -14.57
C LEU A 407 -5.24 -9.24 -15.34
N ALA A 408 -4.77 -8.02 -15.58
CA ALA A 408 -5.40 -7.09 -16.51
C ALA A 408 -4.73 -7.16 -17.89
N SER A 409 -5.54 -7.13 -18.94
CA SER A 409 -5.08 -7.06 -20.32
C SER A 409 -5.78 -5.94 -21.07
N ALA A 410 -5.01 -5.08 -21.73
CA ALA A 410 -5.52 -4.02 -22.58
C ALA A 410 -5.43 -4.43 -24.06
N THR A 411 -6.57 -4.66 -24.69
CA THR A 411 -6.69 -5.03 -26.11
C THR A 411 -7.36 -3.91 -26.88
N GLY A 412 -6.55 -3.04 -27.51
CA GLY A 412 -7.06 -1.85 -28.19
C GLY A 412 -7.70 -0.86 -27.23
N SER A 413 -9.03 -0.70 -27.26
CA SER A 413 -9.79 0.15 -26.34
C SER A 413 -10.48 -0.62 -25.21
N ILE A 414 -10.37 -1.95 -25.19
CA ILE A 414 -11.02 -2.80 -24.22
C ILE A 414 -10.00 -3.22 -23.16
N VAL A 415 -10.35 -3.04 -21.90
CA VAL A 415 -9.60 -3.55 -20.75
C VAL A 415 -10.38 -4.73 -20.18
N GLN A 416 -9.72 -5.87 -20.06
CA GLN A 416 -10.29 -7.09 -19.49
C GLN A 416 -9.45 -7.55 -18.33
N THR A 417 -10.08 -7.97 -17.26
CA THR A 417 -9.43 -8.54 -16.08
C THR A 417 -9.80 -9.99 -15.92
N TYR A 418 -8.85 -10.79 -15.47
CA TYR A 418 -9.00 -12.21 -15.25
C TYR A 418 -8.58 -12.56 -13.83
N LYS A 419 -9.39 -13.36 -13.15
CA LYS A 419 -9.13 -13.82 -11.79
C LYS A 419 -8.47 -15.21 -11.83
N ASP A 420 -7.56 -15.50 -10.89
CA ASP A 420 -6.92 -16.81 -10.70
C ASP A 420 -6.21 -17.41 -11.95
N VAL A 421 -5.69 -16.57 -12.83
CA VAL A 421 -5.05 -16.96 -14.11
C VAL A 421 -3.88 -17.93 -13.92
N CYS A 422 -3.22 -17.88 -12.76
CA CYS A 422 -2.07 -18.72 -12.43
C CYS A 422 -2.47 -20.11 -11.91
N ARG A 423 -3.72 -20.29 -11.49
CA ARG A 423 -4.22 -21.55 -10.91
C ARG A 423 -5.06 -22.35 -11.87
N GLU A 424 -5.94 -21.69 -12.59
CA GLU A 424 -6.94 -22.33 -13.46
C GLU A 424 -6.91 -21.74 -14.86
N ALA A 425 -7.28 -22.54 -15.86
CA ALA A 425 -7.46 -22.07 -17.23
C ALA A 425 -8.84 -21.42 -17.36
N ILE A 426 -8.89 -20.09 -17.33
CA ILE A 426 -10.13 -19.31 -17.31
C ILE A 426 -10.54 -18.98 -18.75
N VAL A 427 -11.81 -19.20 -19.07
CA VAL A 427 -12.38 -18.93 -20.40
C VAL A 427 -13.04 -17.55 -20.47
N THR A 428 -13.61 -17.06 -19.36
CA THR A 428 -14.36 -15.81 -19.30
C THR A 428 -13.60 -14.73 -18.53
N PRO A 429 -13.59 -13.49 -19.01
CA PRO A 429 -13.03 -12.39 -18.22
C PRO A 429 -13.90 -12.13 -16.97
N TYR A 430 -13.25 -11.73 -15.88
CA TYR A 430 -13.92 -11.29 -14.64
C TYR A 430 -14.69 -9.99 -14.87
N LEU A 431 -14.02 -8.96 -15.37
CA LEU A 431 -14.64 -7.70 -15.77
C LEU A 431 -14.13 -7.26 -17.14
N SER A 432 -15.00 -6.56 -17.89
CA SER A 432 -14.66 -5.99 -19.18
C SER A 432 -15.12 -4.54 -19.26
N HIS A 433 -14.21 -3.63 -19.58
CA HIS A 433 -14.52 -2.21 -19.69
C HIS A 433 -14.04 -1.63 -21.03
N LEU A 434 -14.88 -0.80 -21.66
CA LEU A 434 -14.56 -0.10 -22.88
C LEU A 434 -14.10 1.34 -22.56
N CYS A 435 -12.80 1.60 -22.74
CA CYS A 435 -12.24 2.94 -22.62
C CYS A 435 -12.56 3.82 -23.83
N ARG A 436 -12.53 5.14 -23.65
CA ARG A 436 -12.83 6.11 -24.71
C ARG A 436 -11.79 6.20 -25.83
N GLY A 437 -10.69 5.51 -25.72
CA GLY A 437 -9.62 5.49 -26.72
C GLY A 437 -8.74 4.27 -26.58
N THR A 438 -7.79 4.13 -27.52
CA THR A 438 -6.81 3.04 -27.45
C THR A 438 -5.99 3.17 -26.17
N VAL A 439 -5.95 2.09 -25.39
CA VAL A 439 -5.21 2.00 -24.13
C VAL A 439 -3.73 1.77 -24.46
N ARG A 440 -2.88 2.57 -23.84
CA ARG A 440 -1.43 2.46 -23.93
C ARG A 440 -0.85 1.62 -22.81
N GLU A 441 -1.24 1.92 -21.59
CA GLU A 441 -0.71 1.30 -20.39
C GLU A 441 -1.81 1.07 -19.37
N VAL A 442 -1.74 -0.07 -18.67
CA VAL A 442 -2.59 -0.38 -17.52
C VAL A 442 -1.71 -0.74 -16.33
N GLN A 443 -2.11 -0.29 -15.15
CA GLN A 443 -1.42 -0.62 -13.91
C GLN A 443 -2.42 -0.70 -12.76
N PHE A 444 -2.32 -1.74 -11.94
CA PHE A 444 -3.08 -1.80 -10.68
C PHE A 444 -2.49 -0.85 -9.65
N CYS A 445 -3.38 -0.20 -8.90
CA CYS A 445 -2.98 0.57 -7.75
C CYS A 445 -2.63 -0.37 -6.59
N PRO A 446 -1.45 -0.26 -5.96
CA PRO A 446 -1.13 -1.05 -4.79
C PRO A 446 -2.10 -0.76 -3.63
N PHE A 447 -2.50 -1.80 -2.90
CA PHE A 447 -3.36 -1.76 -1.69
C PHE A 447 -4.78 -1.22 -1.90
N GLU A 448 -5.20 -1.03 -3.14
CA GLU A 448 -6.51 -0.52 -3.47
C GLU A 448 -7.13 -1.33 -4.61
N ASP A 449 -8.44 -1.49 -4.58
CA ASP A 449 -9.20 -2.21 -5.61
C ASP A 449 -9.40 -1.36 -6.88
N VAL A 450 -8.30 -0.80 -7.41
CA VAL A 450 -8.32 0.14 -8.52
C VAL A 450 -7.34 -0.25 -9.61
N LEU A 451 -7.80 -0.21 -10.85
CA LEU A 451 -6.99 -0.30 -12.05
C LEU A 451 -6.94 1.05 -12.76
N GLY A 452 -5.77 1.59 -12.95
CA GLY A 452 -5.55 2.74 -13.82
C GLY A 452 -5.39 2.29 -15.27
N ALA A 453 -6.01 3.00 -16.18
CA ALA A 453 -5.87 2.82 -17.62
C ALA A 453 -5.52 4.15 -18.30
N GLY A 454 -4.30 4.26 -18.81
CA GLY A 454 -3.86 5.38 -19.63
C GLY A 454 -4.21 5.14 -21.09
N HIS A 455 -4.98 6.02 -21.68
CA HIS A 455 -5.47 5.88 -23.05
C HIS A 455 -5.26 7.15 -23.90
N LYS A 456 -5.58 7.07 -25.17
CA LYS A 456 -5.38 8.20 -26.11
C LYS A 456 -6.12 9.47 -25.68
N SER A 457 -7.28 9.35 -25.05
CA SER A 457 -8.14 10.49 -24.67
C SER A 457 -7.89 10.94 -23.23
N GLY A 458 -6.98 10.31 -22.47
CA GLY A 458 -6.69 10.67 -21.10
C GLY A 458 -6.44 9.46 -20.20
N PHE A 459 -7.05 9.48 -19.02
CA PHE A 459 -6.89 8.46 -17.98
C PHE A 459 -8.27 8.04 -17.44
N SER A 460 -8.44 6.75 -17.21
CA SER A 460 -9.61 6.18 -16.53
C SER A 460 -9.17 5.36 -15.32
N SER A 461 -9.80 5.63 -14.19
CA SER A 461 -9.65 4.86 -12.95
C SER A 461 -10.84 3.92 -12.83
N LEU A 462 -10.60 2.62 -12.78
CA LEU A 462 -11.63 1.56 -12.79
C LEU A 462 -11.61 0.84 -11.45
N ILE A 463 -12.78 0.53 -10.90
CA ILE A 463 -12.91 -0.27 -9.68
C ILE A 463 -12.94 -1.75 -10.05
N ILE A 464 -12.02 -2.52 -9.47
CA ILE A 464 -11.93 -3.97 -9.66
C ILE A 464 -11.87 -4.62 -8.29
N PRO A 465 -13.02 -5.04 -7.76
CA PRO A 465 -13.10 -5.65 -6.44
C PRO A 465 -12.20 -6.87 -6.29
N GLY A 466 -11.42 -6.92 -5.23
CA GLY A 466 -10.48 -7.99 -4.92
C GLY A 466 -9.12 -7.87 -5.60
N ALA A 467 -8.81 -6.78 -6.27
CA ALA A 467 -7.50 -6.57 -6.91
C ALA A 467 -6.42 -6.13 -5.93
N GLY A 468 -6.76 -5.32 -4.94
CA GLY A 468 -5.85 -4.82 -3.91
C GLY A 468 -5.62 -5.83 -2.80
N GLU A 469 -4.45 -5.82 -2.21
CA GLU A 469 -4.18 -6.51 -0.97
C GLU A 469 -4.73 -5.70 0.20
N ALA A 470 -5.67 -6.29 0.95
CA ALA A 470 -6.30 -5.60 2.07
C ALA A 470 -5.33 -5.34 3.23
N ASN A 471 -4.28 -6.18 3.34
CA ASN A 471 -3.30 -6.11 4.42
C ASN A 471 -1.99 -5.53 3.92
N MET A 472 -1.60 -4.40 4.47
CA MET A 472 -0.34 -3.73 4.15
C MET A 472 0.73 -3.98 5.20
N ASP A 473 1.98 -4.14 4.78
CA ASP A 473 3.11 -4.06 5.70
C ASP A 473 3.39 -2.60 6.05
N ALA A 474 2.94 -2.18 7.22
CA ALA A 474 3.10 -0.81 7.70
C ALA A 474 4.57 -0.42 7.98
N VAL A 475 5.48 -1.39 8.06
CA VAL A 475 6.91 -1.14 8.27
C VAL A 475 7.58 -0.77 6.95
N GLU A 476 7.25 -1.48 5.87
CA GLU A 476 7.86 -1.28 4.57
C GLU A 476 7.13 -0.23 3.74
N VAL A 477 5.80 -0.32 3.69
CA VAL A 477 4.96 0.56 2.86
C VAL A 477 3.67 0.88 3.60
N ASN A 478 3.50 2.13 4.05
CA ASN A 478 2.29 2.57 4.74
C ASN A 478 1.56 3.64 3.91
N PRO A 479 0.47 3.31 3.20
CA PRO A 479 -0.30 4.28 2.42
C PRO A 479 -1.02 5.32 3.30
N MET A 480 -1.31 4.96 4.57
CA MET A 480 -1.98 5.83 5.53
C MET A 480 -1.02 6.66 6.39
N ALA A 481 0.28 6.67 6.07
CA ALA A 481 1.28 7.42 6.84
C ALA A 481 0.92 8.91 6.92
N THR A 482 1.03 9.47 8.12
CA THR A 482 0.84 10.91 8.35
C THR A 482 2.02 11.70 7.76
N LYS A 483 1.82 13.01 7.51
CA LYS A 483 2.89 13.88 7.01
C LYS A 483 4.15 13.82 7.89
N LYS A 484 3.99 13.75 9.23
CA LYS A 484 5.14 13.64 10.16
C LYS A 484 5.85 12.30 10.04
N GLN A 485 5.13 11.19 9.87
CA GLN A 485 5.75 9.87 9.67
C GLN A 485 6.54 9.82 8.37
N ARG A 486 6.01 10.40 7.28
CA ARG A 486 6.73 10.50 6.01
C ARG A 486 8.00 11.34 6.12
N GLN A 487 7.94 12.51 6.79
CA GLN A 487 9.10 13.35 7.05
C GLN A 487 10.16 12.68 7.92
N HIS A 488 9.79 11.75 8.80
CA HIS A 488 10.76 10.98 9.59
C HIS A 488 11.37 9.81 8.82
N ALA A 489 10.69 9.31 7.78
CA ALA A 489 11.18 8.23 6.92
C ALA A 489 12.12 8.75 5.81
N GLU A 490 11.99 10.03 5.44
CA GLU A 490 12.92 10.77 4.57
C GLU A 490 14.23 11.08 5.28
#